data_ca16e43a55bd1788e828684d2ad3fc48
#
_entry.id   ca16e43a55bd1788e828684d2ad3fc48
#
_cell.length_a   1.000
_cell.length_b   1.000
_cell.length_c   1.000
_cell.angle_alpha   90.00
_cell.angle_beta   90.00
_cell.angle_gamma   90.00
#
_symmetry.space_group_name_H-M   'P 1'
#
loop_
_entity.id
_entity.type
_entity.pdbx_description
1 polymer ?
#
loop_
_entity_poly.entity_id
_entity_poly.type
_entity_poly.pdbx_seq_one_letter_code
_entity_poly.pdbx_strand_id
1 'polypeptide(L)'
;MQRSSPQPDFSSPFTVGWDIGGAHLKIAVLDQNGKLIVVEQYPCALWKGLDQLTPLLKHLFNKWTPIAQHAVTMSGEMVDLFTDRIAGVQALLHTFAPLAGEVPVQVFCANHGFLSLNALEGHEAEIASANWLASAAWAAQQFEHGILLDIGSTTTDVLCFDSSSPIPIAIGDADRLISEELVYTGVTRTPLMALAQRITWRGATRGVMAELFATTADVYRVLGILPEDADQHDAADGGKKTRAASIARMARMIGLDGHEYDDAAWVDLAEVWQALQQAQIQAALHRVQQRLLTAPPAFDNDSSAYPLHSVFPSKQASASAPPSKKSRPIPLVIAGVGRFLARGLMHHGSAPTDFITVEFGVLGNLIHPDNQNPVLADYASRCAPAVAVAALLFRAQ
;
A
#
# COMPACT_ATOMS: atom_id res chain seq x y z
N MET A 1 -31.18 -13.86 -17.49
CA MET A 1 -31.61 -12.57 -16.93
C MET A 1 -30.48 -12.06 -16.05
N GLN A 2 -29.62 -11.21 -16.61
CA GLN A 2 -28.63 -10.47 -15.84
C GLN A 2 -29.40 -9.46 -14.98
N ARG A 3 -29.39 -9.63 -13.66
CA ARG A 3 -29.81 -8.57 -12.74
C ARG A 3 -28.77 -7.45 -12.85
N SER A 4 -29.17 -6.34 -13.44
CA SER A 4 -28.39 -5.11 -13.39
C SER A 4 -28.17 -4.76 -11.94
N SER A 5 -26.90 -4.66 -11.51
CA SER A 5 -26.56 -4.07 -10.21
C SER A 5 -27.26 -2.71 -10.11
N PRO A 6 -27.89 -2.36 -8.97
CA PRO A 6 -28.45 -1.04 -8.80
C PRO A 6 -27.35 0.00 -9.06
N GLN A 7 -27.63 0.94 -9.96
CA GLN A 7 -26.73 2.07 -10.15
C GLN A 7 -26.66 2.86 -8.83
N PRO A 8 -25.49 3.38 -8.44
CA PRO A 8 -25.38 4.21 -7.26
C PRO A 8 -26.38 5.36 -7.33
N ASP A 9 -27.06 5.66 -6.22
CA ASP A 9 -27.89 6.85 -6.12
C ASP A 9 -27.01 8.09 -6.03
N PHE A 10 -26.82 8.77 -7.15
CA PHE A 10 -26.04 10.00 -7.26
C PHE A 10 -26.75 11.24 -6.68
N SER A 11 -27.94 11.08 -6.10
CA SER A 11 -28.66 12.18 -5.45
C SER A 11 -28.15 12.52 -4.04
N SER A 12 -27.45 11.57 -3.42
CA SER A 12 -26.90 11.70 -2.05
C SER A 12 -25.39 11.97 -2.07
N PRO A 13 -24.88 12.81 -1.16
CA PRO A 13 -23.47 13.16 -1.17
C PRO A 13 -22.57 12.01 -0.69
N PHE A 14 -21.37 11.94 -1.26
CA PHE A 14 -20.37 10.88 -1.03
C PHE A 14 -19.29 11.27 -0.03
N THR A 15 -18.71 10.29 0.65
CA THR A 15 -17.40 10.43 1.29
C THR A 15 -16.34 9.92 0.32
N VAL A 16 -15.35 10.76 0.00
CA VAL A 16 -14.29 10.41 -0.94
C VAL A 16 -12.95 10.37 -0.24
N GLY A 17 -12.32 9.19 -0.26
CA GLY A 17 -10.96 8.98 0.22
C GLY A 17 -9.95 9.13 -0.91
N TRP A 18 -8.84 9.81 -0.62
CA TRP A 18 -7.76 10.13 -1.54
C TRP A 18 -6.43 9.64 -0.99
N ASP A 19 -5.66 8.92 -1.79
CA ASP A 19 -4.25 8.60 -1.56
C ASP A 19 -3.43 9.25 -2.69
N ILE A 20 -2.79 10.39 -2.38
CA ILE A 20 -1.98 11.15 -3.32
C ILE A 20 -0.56 10.61 -3.31
N GLY A 21 -0.29 9.59 -4.13
CA GLY A 21 1.04 9.00 -4.25
C GLY A 21 1.92 9.67 -5.29
N GLY A 22 3.22 9.40 -5.23
CA GLY A 22 4.19 9.93 -6.21
C GLY A 22 4.02 9.38 -7.62
N ALA A 23 3.50 8.16 -7.75
CA ALA A 23 3.31 7.46 -9.03
C ALA A 23 1.83 7.35 -9.44
N HIS A 24 0.91 7.36 -8.47
CA HIS A 24 -0.51 7.12 -8.70
C HIS A 24 -1.36 8.00 -7.79
N LEU A 25 -2.47 8.49 -8.32
CA LEU A 25 -3.58 9.01 -7.52
C LEU A 25 -4.62 7.89 -7.38
N LYS A 26 -4.98 7.58 -6.14
CA LYS A 26 -5.99 6.56 -5.84
C LYS A 26 -7.17 7.19 -5.13
N ILE A 27 -8.38 6.75 -5.46
CA ILE A 27 -9.61 7.20 -4.82
C ILE A 27 -10.47 6.02 -4.39
N ALA A 28 -11.25 6.26 -3.33
CA ALA A 28 -12.31 5.38 -2.87
C ALA A 28 -13.56 6.22 -2.56
N VAL A 29 -14.71 5.81 -3.06
CA VAL A 29 -15.96 6.52 -2.90
C VAL A 29 -16.92 5.67 -2.08
N LEU A 30 -17.38 6.22 -0.95
CA LEU A 30 -18.40 5.62 -0.10
C LEU A 30 -19.73 6.36 -0.29
N ASP A 31 -20.81 5.59 -0.31
CA ASP A 31 -22.17 6.13 -0.28
C ASP A 31 -22.56 6.66 1.13
N GLN A 32 -23.76 7.21 1.25
CA GLN A 32 -24.33 7.72 2.49
C GLN A 32 -24.47 6.67 3.63
N ASN A 33 -24.38 5.38 3.30
CA ASN A 33 -24.44 4.27 4.26
C ASN A 33 -23.04 3.73 4.60
N GLY A 34 -21.98 4.39 4.12
CA GLY A 34 -20.60 3.95 4.28
C GLY A 34 -20.23 2.71 3.45
N LYS A 35 -21.01 2.44 2.38
CA LYS A 35 -20.68 1.34 1.47
C LYS A 35 -19.78 1.81 0.35
N LEU A 36 -18.75 1.02 0.06
CA LEU A 36 -17.82 1.25 -1.02
C LEU A 36 -18.51 0.99 -2.36
N ILE A 37 -18.58 2.01 -3.19
CA ILE A 37 -19.20 1.95 -4.51
C ILE A 37 -18.19 1.98 -5.64
N VAL A 38 -17.06 2.67 -5.44
CA VAL A 38 -16.00 2.78 -6.44
C VAL A 38 -14.63 2.83 -5.77
N VAL A 39 -13.66 2.19 -6.41
CA VAL A 39 -12.23 2.38 -6.18
C VAL A 39 -11.55 2.51 -7.52
N GLU A 40 -10.76 3.55 -7.70
CA GLU A 40 -10.05 3.83 -8.95
C GLU A 40 -8.60 4.24 -8.65
N GLN A 41 -7.72 3.88 -9.57
CA GLN A 41 -6.32 4.27 -9.57
C GLN A 41 -5.98 4.91 -10.92
N TYR A 42 -5.29 6.05 -10.86
CA TYR A 42 -4.85 6.79 -12.04
C TYR A 42 -3.34 6.96 -12.02
N PRO A 43 -2.65 6.77 -13.16
CA PRO A 43 -1.24 7.12 -13.26
C PRO A 43 -1.08 8.62 -13.04
N CYS A 44 -0.17 8.98 -12.12
CA CYS A 44 0.17 10.36 -11.80
C CYS A 44 1.67 10.43 -11.58
N ALA A 45 2.43 10.76 -12.61
CA ALA A 45 3.88 10.89 -12.56
C ALA A 45 4.26 12.21 -11.89
N LEU A 46 4.02 12.33 -10.60
CA LEU A 46 4.12 13.58 -9.83
C LEU A 46 5.54 14.19 -9.89
N TRP A 47 6.57 13.36 -10.04
CA TRP A 47 7.96 13.82 -10.24
C TRP A 47 8.16 14.65 -11.53
N LYS A 48 7.20 14.63 -12.46
CA LYS A 48 7.22 15.48 -13.68
C LYS A 48 6.59 16.85 -13.45
N GLY A 49 5.87 17.06 -12.34
CA GLY A 49 5.24 18.33 -11.99
C GLY A 49 3.83 18.20 -11.44
N LEU A 50 3.35 19.23 -10.74
CA LEU A 50 1.98 19.31 -10.21
C LEU A 50 0.90 19.38 -11.31
N ASP A 51 1.29 19.72 -12.54
CA ASP A 51 0.46 19.68 -13.74
C ASP A 51 -0.02 18.25 -14.08
N GLN A 52 0.63 17.21 -13.55
CA GLN A 52 0.17 15.83 -13.65
C GLN A 52 -1.01 15.56 -12.70
N LEU A 53 -1.07 16.20 -11.53
CA LEU A 53 -2.09 15.99 -10.51
C LEU A 53 -3.34 16.84 -10.74
N THR A 54 -3.17 18.12 -11.06
CA THR A 54 -4.27 19.10 -11.14
C THR A 54 -5.40 18.72 -12.10
N PRO A 55 -5.15 18.23 -13.33
CA PRO A 55 -6.23 17.79 -14.23
C PRO A 55 -7.00 16.59 -13.71
N LEU A 56 -6.30 15.63 -13.06
CA LEU A 56 -6.92 14.45 -12.47
C LEU A 56 -7.86 14.85 -11.34
N LEU A 57 -7.41 15.71 -10.44
CA LEU A 57 -8.26 16.22 -9.35
C LEU A 57 -9.50 16.91 -9.92
N LYS A 58 -9.35 17.86 -10.87
CA LYS A 58 -10.51 18.53 -11.50
C LYS A 58 -11.50 17.56 -12.12
N HIS A 59 -11.00 16.57 -12.84
CA HIS A 59 -11.84 15.54 -13.45
C HIS A 59 -12.63 14.75 -12.38
N LEU A 60 -11.96 14.31 -11.33
CA LEU A 60 -12.55 13.46 -10.31
C LEU A 60 -13.51 14.21 -9.37
N PHE A 61 -13.22 15.46 -9.03
CA PHE A 61 -14.15 16.31 -8.29
C PHE A 61 -15.48 16.50 -9.05
N ASN A 62 -15.41 16.73 -10.38
CA ASN A 62 -16.61 16.85 -11.20
C ASN A 62 -17.35 15.51 -11.35
N LYS A 63 -16.61 14.41 -11.47
CA LYS A 63 -17.19 13.06 -11.66
C LYS A 63 -18.00 12.59 -10.46
N TRP A 64 -17.55 12.92 -9.24
CA TRP A 64 -18.12 12.37 -8.01
C TRP A 64 -18.94 13.39 -7.18
N THR A 65 -19.45 14.44 -7.82
CA THR A 65 -20.36 15.40 -7.20
C THR A 65 -21.78 14.79 -7.07
N PRO A 66 -22.52 15.03 -5.95
CA PRO A 66 -22.11 15.84 -4.79
C PRO A 66 -21.23 15.08 -3.78
N ILE A 67 -20.25 15.78 -3.21
CA ILE A 67 -19.35 15.25 -2.18
C ILE A 67 -19.72 15.85 -0.83
N ALA A 68 -19.85 15.01 0.19
CA ALA A 68 -20.09 15.44 1.58
C ALA A 68 -18.80 15.87 2.26
N GLN A 69 -17.71 15.12 2.02
CA GLN A 69 -16.41 15.35 2.64
C GLN A 69 -15.30 14.60 1.90
N HIS A 70 -14.08 15.10 2.06
CA HIS A 70 -12.85 14.49 1.59
C HIS A 70 -12.00 13.98 2.75
N ALA A 71 -11.54 12.72 2.65
CA ALA A 71 -10.51 12.14 3.50
C ALA A 71 -9.21 12.03 2.69
N VAL A 72 -8.15 12.73 3.09
CA VAL A 72 -6.91 12.81 2.30
C VAL A 72 -5.75 12.18 3.07
N THR A 73 -5.01 11.33 2.40
CA THR A 73 -3.67 10.88 2.80
C THR A 73 -2.71 10.99 1.63
N MET A 74 -1.41 10.91 1.88
CA MET A 74 -0.42 11.04 0.83
C MET A 74 0.86 10.25 1.10
N SER A 75 1.61 10.01 0.03
CA SER A 75 3.01 9.57 -0.01
C SER A 75 3.74 10.18 -1.21
N GLY A 76 3.12 11.16 -1.85
CA GLY A 76 3.66 11.87 -3.02
C GLY A 76 4.56 13.05 -2.68
N GLU A 77 4.64 13.44 -1.41
CA GLU A 77 5.47 14.56 -0.93
C GLU A 77 6.98 14.28 -1.02
N MET A 78 7.36 13.01 -1.22
CA MET A 78 8.77 12.60 -1.31
C MET A 78 9.38 12.69 -2.71
N VAL A 79 8.61 13.06 -3.74
CA VAL A 79 9.16 13.14 -5.10
C VAL A 79 10.18 14.28 -5.22
N ASP A 80 11.16 14.12 -6.12
CA ASP A 80 12.27 15.06 -6.34
C ASP A 80 11.84 16.49 -6.75
N LEU A 81 10.55 16.68 -7.00
CA LEU A 81 9.95 17.99 -7.28
C LEU A 81 10.03 18.94 -6.09
N PHE A 82 10.07 18.44 -4.88
CA PHE A 82 10.03 19.21 -3.64
C PHE A 82 11.38 19.22 -2.95
N THR A 83 11.70 20.33 -2.27
CA THR A 83 12.97 20.48 -1.53
C THR A 83 13.05 19.60 -0.30
N ASP A 84 11.91 19.35 0.32
CA ASP A 84 11.74 18.49 1.47
C ASP A 84 10.27 18.04 1.60
N ARG A 85 9.97 17.14 2.55
CA ARG A 85 8.64 16.59 2.77
C ARG A 85 7.61 17.63 3.21
N ILE A 86 8.03 18.59 4.03
CA ILE A 86 7.13 19.66 4.51
C ILE A 86 6.65 20.49 3.34
N ALA A 87 7.59 20.94 2.48
CA ALA A 87 7.26 21.65 1.25
C ALA A 87 6.37 20.81 0.32
N GLY A 88 6.62 19.49 0.25
CA GLY A 88 5.80 18.57 -0.54
C GLY A 88 4.36 18.47 -0.01
N VAL A 89 4.16 18.25 1.29
CA VAL A 89 2.82 18.21 1.93
C VAL A 89 2.07 19.52 1.66
N GLN A 90 2.72 20.67 1.89
CA GLN A 90 2.11 21.98 1.66
C GLN A 90 1.73 22.19 0.19
N ALA A 91 2.60 21.84 -0.75
CA ALA A 91 2.33 21.99 -2.17
C ALA A 91 1.16 21.12 -2.65
N LEU A 92 1.08 19.86 -2.17
CA LEU A 92 -0.03 18.96 -2.49
C LEU A 92 -1.36 19.47 -1.92
N LEU A 93 -1.37 19.93 -0.69
CA LEU A 93 -2.57 20.49 -0.06
C LEU A 93 -2.98 21.82 -0.70
N HIS A 94 -2.04 22.70 -1.04
CA HIS A 94 -2.32 23.93 -1.79
C HIS A 94 -2.89 23.65 -3.19
N THR A 95 -2.55 22.51 -3.79
CA THR A 95 -3.12 22.09 -5.08
C THR A 95 -4.52 21.52 -4.91
N PHE A 96 -4.77 20.77 -3.81
CA PHE A 96 -6.03 20.08 -3.56
C PHE A 96 -7.13 21.01 -3.01
N ALA A 97 -6.82 21.80 -1.99
CA ALA A 97 -7.80 22.57 -1.21
C ALA A 97 -8.66 23.56 -2.04
N PRO A 98 -8.11 24.31 -3.00
CA PRO A 98 -8.93 25.22 -3.83
C PRO A 98 -9.98 24.51 -4.67
N LEU A 99 -9.75 23.25 -5.03
CA LEU A 99 -10.68 22.45 -5.83
C LEU A 99 -11.83 21.89 -4.98
N ALA A 100 -11.61 21.69 -3.67
CA ALA A 100 -12.64 21.20 -2.75
C ALA A 100 -13.72 22.27 -2.46
N GLY A 101 -13.41 23.56 -2.68
CA GLY A 101 -14.35 24.66 -2.39
C GLY A 101 -14.78 24.67 -0.93
N GLU A 102 -16.08 24.67 -0.68
CA GLU A 102 -16.68 24.66 0.65
C GLU A 102 -16.81 23.24 1.26
N VAL A 103 -16.49 22.19 0.50
CA VAL A 103 -16.60 20.81 0.99
C VAL A 103 -15.50 20.55 2.03
N PRO A 104 -15.85 20.02 3.23
CA PRO A 104 -14.87 19.73 4.27
C PRO A 104 -13.76 18.78 3.79
N VAL A 105 -12.51 19.17 4.05
CA VAL A 105 -11.33 18.34 3.82
C VAL A 105 -10.71 17.95 5.16
N GLN A 106 -10.58 16.66 5.37
CA GLN A 106 -9.95 16.06 6.54
C GLN A 106 -8.69 15.33 6.09
N VAL A 107 -7.54 15.74 6.63
CA VAL A 107 -6.24 15.18 6.28
C VAL A 107 -5.82 14.21 7.38
N PHE A 108 -5.44 12.99 6.98
CA PHE A 108 -4.99 11.98 7.92
C PHE A 108 -3.59 12.32 8.45
N CYS A 109 -3.47 12.38 9.75
CA CYS A 109 -2.27 12.75 10.50
C CYS A 109 -1.95 11.62 11.50
N ALA A 110 -0.72 11.14 11.52
CA ALA A 110 -0.32 9.93 12.26
C ALA A 110 -0.72 9.96 13.74
N ASN A 111 -0.48 11.07 14.44
CA ASN A 111 -0.71 11.16 15.88
C ASN A 111 -2.07 11.76 16.26
N HIS A 112 -2.81 12.30 15.29
CA HIS A 112 -4.05 13.07 15.54
C HIS A 112 -5.28 12.48 14.82
N GLY A 113 -5.11 11.45 13.99
CA GLY A 113 -6.19 10.94 13.16
C GLY A 113 -6.51 11.91 12.02
N PHE A 114 -7.64 12.59 12.08
CA PHE A 114 -8.03 13.55 11.05
C PHE A 114 -7.95 14.98 11.55
N LEU A 115 -7.28 15.84 10.77
CA LEU A 115 -7.20 17.27 10.99
C LEU A 115 -7.84 18.02 9.82
N SER A 116 -8.60 19.09 10.13
CA SER A 116 -9.10 20.01 9.09
C SER A 116 -7.97 20.86 8.53
N LEU A 117 -8.15 21.41 7.31
CA LEU A 117 -7.14 22.25 6.65
C LEU A 117 -6.62 23.40 7.52
N ASN A 118 -7.45 23.95 8.39
CA ASN A 118 -7.07 25.07 9.26
C ASN A 118 -6.23 24.64 10.50
N ALA A 119 -6.11 23.34 10.74
CA ALA A 119 -5.40 22.77 11.88
C ALA A 119 -4.10 22.05 11.49
N LEU A 120 -3.64 22.20 10.24
CA LEU A 120 -2.50 21.43 9.72
C LEU A 120 -1.14 22.05 9.99
N GLU A 121 -1.09 23.36 10.29
CA GLU A 121 0.17 24.08 10.52
C GLU A 121 0.96 23.44 11.68
N GLY A 122 2.19 23.05 11.40
CA GLY A 122 3.09 22.37 12.34
C GLY A 122 2.93 20.85 12.41
N HIS A 123 1.98 20.26 11.65
CA HIS A 123 1.73 18.80 11.61
C HIS A 123 2.16 18.14 10.29
N GLU A 124 2.83 18.87 9.39
CA GLU A 124 3.21 18.38 8.06
C GLU A 124 4.07 17.12 8.13
N ALA A 125 4.97 17.04 9.10
CA ALA A 125 5.83 15.86 9.28
C ALA A 125 5.05 14.60 9.68
N GLU A 126 3.88 14.76 10.34
CA GLU A 126 3.01 13.67 10.74
C GLU A 126 2.00 13.27 9.67
N ILE A 127 1.78 14.15 8.69
CA ILE A 127 0.97 13.91 7.50
C ILE A 127 1.78 13.18 6.44
N ALA A 128 3.06 13.53 6.32
CA ALA A 128 3.97 12.97 5.32
C ALA A 128 4.04 11.44 5.45
N SER A 129 3.79 10.75 4.34
CA SER A 129 3.84 9.27 4.25
C SER A 129 3.02 8.52 5.31
N ALA A 130 1.91 9.07 5.80
CA ALA A 130 1.06 8.44 6.82
C ALA A 130 0.02 7.45 6.25
N ASN A 131 0.00 7.23 4.94
CA ASN A 131 -0.99 6.42 4.24
C ASN A 131 -1.04 4.94 4.71
N TRP A 132 0.11 4.33 4.99
CA TRP A 132 0.23 2.98 5.54
C TRP A 132 -0.44 2.83 6.92
N LEU A 133 -0.35 3.89 7.75
CA LEU A 133 -0.93 3.87 9.09
C LEU A 133 -2.45 3.87 9.05
N ALA A 134 -3.05 4.58 8.09
CA ALA A 134 -4.48 4.53 7.86
C ALA A 134 -4.95 3.11 7.51
N SER A 135 -4.22 2.41 6.62
CA SER A 135 -4.51 1.01 6.27
C SER A 135 -4.40 0.08 7.48
N ALA A 136 -3.35 0.26 8.31
CA ALA A 136 -3.16 -0.51 9.53
C ALA A 136 -4.26 -0.22 10.57
N ALA A 137 -4.67 1.04 10.72
CA ALA A 137 -5.74 1.44 11.61
C ALA A 137 -7.09 0.84 11.19
N TRP A 138 -7.40 0.81 9.90
CA TRP A 138 -8.59 0.14 9.40
C TRP A 138 -8.57 -1.36 9.65
N ALA A 139 -7.45 -2.04 9.39
CA ALA A 139 -7.28 -3.47 9.67
C ALA A 139 -7.43 -3.77 11.17
N ALA A 140 -6.84 -2.94 12.03
CA ALA A 140 -6.92 -3.07 13.49
C ALA A 140 -8.35 -2.96 14.03
N GLN A 141 -9.23 -2.19 13.37
CA GLN A 141 -10.65 -2.15 13.75
C GLN A 141 -11.42 -3.43 13.47
N GLN A 142 -10.89 -4.34 12.63
CA GLN A 142 -11.55 -5.58 12.26
C GLN A 142 -11.07 -6.78 13.08
N PHE A 143 -9.84 -6.73 13.61
CA PHE A 143 -9.21 -7.82 14.35
C PHE A 143 -8.59 -7.29 15.65
N GLU A 144 -8.59 -8.11 16.70
CA GLU A 144 -7.98 -7.76 17.98
C GLU A 144 -6.45 -7.61 17.84
N HIS A 145 -5.81 -8.49 17.06
CA HIS A 145 -4.38 -8.46 16.76
C HIS A 145 -4.11 -9.02 15.37
N GLY A 146 -3.00 -8.67 14.78
CA GLY A 146 -2.61 -9.19 13.46
C GLY A 146 -1.45 -8.42 12.83
N ILE A 147 -1.24 -8.70 11.55
CA ILE A 147 -0.23 -8.04 10.72
C ILE A 147 -0.90 -7.58 9.43
N LEU A 148 -0.64 -6.33 9.04
CA LEU A 148 -0.88 -5.83 7.70
C LEU A 148 0.39 -6.03 6.87
N LEU A 149 0.25 -6.63 5.68
CA LEU A 149 1.27 -6.75 4.65
C LEU A 149 0.75 -6.07 3.39
N ASP A 150 1.19 -4.84 3.14
CA ASP A 150 0.85 -4.09 1.93
C ASP A 150 2.03 -4.12 0.96
N ILE A 151 1.91 -4.90 -0.12
CA ILE A 151 2.93 -4.99 -1.17
C ILE A 151 2.50 -4.10 -2.34
N GLY A 152 3.07 -2.90 -2.38
CA GLY A 152 2.78 -1.90 -3.39
C GLY A 152 3.58 -2.05 -4.69
N SER A 153 3.47 -1.04 -5.54
CA SER A 153 4.28 -0.94 -6.76
C SER A 153 5.75 -0.63 -6.49
N THR A 154 6.05 0.11 -5.42
CA THR A 154 7.37 0.65 -5.09
C THR A 154 7.91 0.08 -3.78
N THR A 155 7.06 -0.02 -2.75
CA THR A 155 7.41 -0.36 -1.37
C THR A 155 6.54 -1.50 -0.86
N THR A 156 6.98 -2.10 0.23
CA THR A 156 6.21 -3.06 1.03
C THR A 156 6.18 -2.58 2.47
N ASP A 157 4.99 -2.47 3.03
CA ASP A 157 4.74 -2.12 4.42
C ASP A 157 4.35 -3.37 5.21
N VAL A 158 4.99 -3.59 6.35
CA VAL A 158 4.73 -4.72 7.25
C VAL A 158 4.50 -4.20 8.66
N LEU A 159 3.28 -4.30 9.15
CA LEU A 159 2.84 -3.58 10.34
C LEU A 159 2.06 -4.46 11.30
N CYS A 160 2.45 -4.42 12.58
CA CYS A 160 1.63 -5.03 13.63
C CYS A 160 0.46 -4.13 14.03
N PHE A 161 -0.61 -4.78 14.45
CA PHE A 161 -1.66 -4.15 15.24
C PHE A 161 -2.07 -5.08 16.38
N ASP A 162 -2.43 -4.48 17.52
CA ASP A 162 -2.84 -5.19 18.73
C ASP A 162 -3.86 -4.32 19.49
N SER A 163 -4.77 -4.99 20.21
CA SER A 163 -5.82 -4.31 20.98
C SER A 163 -6.62 -3.30 20.13
N SER A 164 -6.88 -3.67 18.88
CA SER A 164 -7.60 -2.87 17.88
C SER A 164 -6.92 -1.55 17.50
N SER A 165 -5.59 -1.45 17.68
CA SER A 165 -4.80 -0.28 17.30
C SER A 165 -3.50 -0.67 16.59
N PRO A 166 -3.00 0.11 15.62
CA PRO A 166 -1.64 -0.07 15.10
C PRO A 166 -0.60 0.10 16.21
N ILE A 167 0.46 -0.70 16.16
CA ILE A 167 1.59 -0.62 17.09
C ILE A 167 2.92 -0.49 16.32
N PRO A 168 3.12 0.56 15.52
CA PRO A 168 4.39 0.78 14.83
C PRO A 168 5.51 1.08 15.83
N ILE A 169 6.74 0.69 15.47
CA ILE A 169 7.92 1.09 16.24
C ILE A 169 8.34 2.51 15.88
N ALA A 170 8.08 2.90 14.64
CA ALA A 170 8.48 4.19 14.12
C ALA A 170 7.40 4.78 13.20
N ILE A 171 7.35 6.10 13.09
CA ILE A 171 6.45 6.81 12.17
C ILE A 171 7.21 7.28 10.93
N GLY A 172 8.42 7.82 11.08
CA GLY A 172 9.22 8.30 9.97
C GLY A 172 9.83 7.18 9.13
N ASP A 173 9.94 7.37 7.81
CA ASP A 173 10.47 6.35 6.90
C ASP A 173 11.90 5.92 7.24
N ALA A 174 12.76 6.86 7.68
CA ALA A 174 14.14 6.54 8.07
C ALA A 174 14.19 5.48 9.17
N ASP A 175 13.39 5.66 10.23
CA ASP A 175 13.33 4.72 11.34
C ASP A 175 12.54 3.44 10.97
N ARG A 176 11.54 3.55 10.09
CA ARG A 176 10.82 2.39 9.56
C ARG A 176 11.70 1.51 8.66
N LEU A 177 12.64 2.10 7.93
CA LEU A 177 13.68 1.34 7.20
C LEU A 177 14.63 0.59 8.15
N ILE A 178 14.90 1.14 9.34
CA ILE A 178 15.68 0.47 10.38
C ILE A 178 14.87 -0.66 11.03
N SER A 179 13.60 -0.39 11.36
CA SER A 179 12.72 -1.38 11.97
C SER A 179 12.24 -2.46 11.01
N GLU A 180 12.46 -2.26 9.70
CA GLU A 180 11.95 -3.08 8.59
C GLU A 180 10.42 -3.18 8.54
N GLU A 181 9.72 -2.21 9.11
CA GLU A 181 8.30 -1.99 8.87
C GLU A 181 8.05 -1.39 7.48
N LEU A 182 9.06 -0.78 6.89
CA LEU A 182 9.13 -0.36 5.49
C LEU A 182 10.26 -1.10 4.81
N VAL A 183 9.93 -1.90 3.79
CA VAL A 183 10.90 -2.53 2.88
C VAL A 183 10.80 -1.84 1.52
N TYR A 184 11.90 -1.24 1.05
CA TYR A 184 11.85 -0.46 -0.20
C TYR A 184 11.91 -1.38 -1.42
N THR A 185 10.93 -2.27 -1.52
CA THR A 185 10.73 -3.18 -2.64
C THR A 185 9.24 -3.35 -2.95
N GLY A 186 8.89 -3.25 -4.24
CA GLY A 186 7.54 -3.44 -4.75
C GLY A 186 7.55 -4.19 -6.07
N VAL A 187 6.38 -4.41 -6.67
CA VAL A 187 6.24 -5.37 -7.77
C VAL A 187 6.39 -4.78 -9.18
N THR A 188 6.55 -3.44 -9.29
CA THR A 188 6.71 -2.84 -10.62
C THR A 188 7.93 -1.94 -10.74
N ARG A 189 8.28 -1.19 -9.70
CA ARG A 189 9.28 -0.11 -9.81
C ARG A 189 10.64 -0.43 -9.22
N THR A 190 10.80 -1.53 -8.51
CA THR A 190 12.10 -1.90 -7.91
C THR A 190 13.10 -2.28 -8.99
N PRO A 191 14.23 -1.54 -9.13
CA PRO A 191 15.31 -1.93 -10.03
C PRO A 191 15.91 -3.28 -9.63
N LEU A 192 16.17 -4.17 -10.57
CA LEU A 192 16.73 -5.49 -10.23
C LEU A 192 18.11 -5.38 -9.58
N MET A 193 18.92 -4.38 -9.93
CA MET A 193 20.22 -4.11 -9.29
C MET A 193 20.11 -3.80 -7.80
N ALA A 194 18.92 -3.39 -7.31
CA ALA A 194 18.69 -3.13 -5.89
C ALA A 194 18.37 -4.41 -5.10
N LEU A 195 17.97 -5.49 -5.77
CA LEU A 195 17.65 -6.76 -5.11
C LEU A 195 18.91 -7.59 -4.79
N ALA A 196 19.91 -7.55 -5.68
CA ALA A 196 21.17 -8.26 -5.47
C ALA A 196 22.30 -7.69 -6.32
N GLN A 197 23.53 -7.77 -5.82
CA GLN A 197 24.75 -7.47 -6.58
C GLN A 197 25.28 -8.69 -7.32
N ARG A 198 24.88 -9.88 -6.91
CA ARG A 198 25.27 -11.18 -7.53
C ARG A 198 24.10 -12.13 -7.44
N ILE A 199 23.94 -12.94 -8.49
CA ILE A 199 22.94 -14.02 -8.52
C ILE A 199 23.58 -15.33 -8.93
N THR A 200 23.05 -16.44 -8.44
CA THR A 200 23.41 -17.79 -8.91
C THR A 200 22.33 -18.29 -9.84
N TRP A 201 22.69 -18.54 -11.08
CA TRP A 201 21.79 -19.05 -12.11
C TRP A 201 22.53 -20.05 -13.02
N ARG A 202 21.89 -21.19 -13.28
CA ARG A 202 22.44 -22.30 -14.10
C ARG A 202 23.85 -22.72 -13.66
N GLY A 203 24.06 -22.87 -12.36
CA GLY A 203 25.31 -23.34 -11.77
C GLY A 203 26.46 -22.32 -11.74
N ALA A 204 26.25 -21.10 -12.22
CA ALA A 204 27.26 -20.04 -12.19
C ALA A 204 26.78 -18.84 -11.36
N THR A 205 27.67 -18.30 -10.51
CA THR A 205 27.41 -17.03 -9.81
C THR A 205 27.92 -15.86 -10.66
N ARG A 206 27.02 -14.97 -11.05
CA ARG A 206 27.26 -13.82 -11.92
C ARG A 206 27.13 -12.51 -11.16
N GLY A 207 27.90 -11.50 -11.54
CA GLY A 207 27.66 -10.12 -11.13
C GLY A 207 26.41 -9.58 -11.81
N VAL A 208 25.69 -8.72 -11.13
CA VAL A 208 24.55 -7.95 -11.65
C VAL A 208 25.05 -6.59 -12.10
N MET A 209 24.67 -6.15 -13.29
CA MET A 209 25.03 -4.81 -13.79
C MET A 209 24.32 -3.73 -12.95
N ALA A 210 25.10 -2.76 -12.48
CA ALA A 210 24.61 -1.63 -11.65
C ALA A 210 23.97 -0.54 -12.55
N GLU A 211 23.01 -0.96 -13.38
CA GLU A 211 22.29 -0.08 -14.31
C GLU A 211 20.79 -0.39 -14.27
N LEU A 212 19.98 0.62 -14.48
CA LEU A 212 18.52 0.50 -14.51
C LEU A 212 18.06 -0.07 -15.87
N PHE A 213 18.39 -1.33 -16.14
CA PHE A 213 17.93 -2.02 -17.35
C PHE A 213 16.56 -2.66 -17.16
N ALA A 214 16.30 -3.25 -15.98
CA ALA A 214 15.08 -3.99 -15.70
C ALA A 214 14.56 -3.70 -14.30
N THR A 215 13.26 -3.88 -14.12
CA THR A 215 12.56 -3.76 -12.84
C THR A 215 11.82 -5.05 -12.50
N THR A 216 11.25 -5.12 -11.31
CA THR A 216 10.38 -6.22 -10.87
C THR A 216 9.17 -6.43 -11.78
N ALA A 217 8.68 -5.37 -12.48
CA ALA A 217 7.64 -5.52 -13.50
C ALA A 217 8.06 -6.47 -14.62
N ASP A 218 9.33 -6.44 -15.02
CA ASP A 218 9.86 -7.34 -16.06
C ASP A 218 9.86 -8.79 -15.59
N VAL A 219 10.27 -9.02 -14.33
CA VAL A 219 10.25 -10.35 -13.70
C VAL A 219 8.84 -10.93 -13.70
N TYR A 220 7.88 -10.21 -13.16
CA TYR A 220 6.52 -10.72 -13.01
C TYR A 220 5.76 -10.82 -14.34
N ARG A 221 6.15 -10.03 -15.33
CA ARG A 221 5.65 -10.17 -16.71
C ARG A 221 6.20 -11.42 -17.40
N VAL A 222 7.48 -11.75 -17.19
CA VAL A 222 8.07 -13.01 -17.69
C VAL A 222 7.43 -14.21 -17.01
N LEU A 223 7.16 -14.14 -15.72
CA LEU A 223 6.43 -15.19 -14.97
C LEU A 223 4.93 -15.27 -15.31
N GLY A 224 4.38 -14.26 -15.99
CA GLY A 224 2.95 -14.25 -16.35
C GLY A 224 2.00 -14.00 -15.17
N ILE A 225 2.49 -13.45 -14.05
CA ILE A 225 1.70 -13.23 -12.83
C ILE A 225 1.51 -11.74 -12.49
N LEU A 226 2.11 -10.83 -13.26
CA LEU A 226 1.86 -9.39 -13.12
C LEU A 226 0.43 -9.07 -13.56
N PRO A 227 -0.42 -8.44 -12.70
CA PRO A 227 -1.72 -7.97 -13.15
C PRO A 227 -1.58 -7.00 -14.33
N GLU A 228 -2.47 -7.09 -15.31
CA GLU A 228 -2.35 -6.39 -16.59
C GLU A 228 -2.25 -4.87 -16.44
N ASP A 229 -2.98 -4.32 -15.47
CA ASP A 229 -3.05 -2.88 -15.16
C ASP A 229 -2.09 -2.41 -14.05
N ALA A 230 -1.22 -3.30 -13.55
CA ALA A 230 -0.33 -2.98 -12.42
C ALA A 230 0.82 -2.03 -12.81
N ASP A 231 1.34 -2.17 -14.03
CA ASP A 231 2.47 -1.40 -14.54
C ASP A 231 1.99 -0.27 -15.46
N GLN A 232 1.70 0.88 -14.87
CA GLN A 232 1.10 2.03 -15.57
C GLN A 232 2.12 3.07 -16.06
N HIS A 233 3.42 2.93 -15.73
CA HIS A 233 4.49 3.86 -16.14
C HIS A 233 5.36 3.24 -17.22
N ASP A 234 6.20 4.08 -17.86
CA ASP A 234 7.13 3.63 -18.89
C ASP A 234 8.08 2.54 -18.36
N ALA A 235 8.48 1.63 -19.23
CA ALA A 235 9.54 0.67 -18.92
C ALA A 235 10.88 1.41 -18.70
N ALA A 236 11.84 0.77 -18.04
CA ALA A 236 13.12 1.37 -17.70
C ALA A 236 13.87 1.95 -18.91
N ASP A 237 13.71 1.32 -20.08
CA ASP A 237 14.31 1.76 -21.37
C ASP A 237 13.33 2.57 -22.26
N GLY A 238 12.13 2.91 -21.75
CA GLY A 238 11.05 3.52 -22.53
C GLY A 238 10.46 2.63 -23.62
N GLY A 239 10.87 1.36 -23.67
CA GLY A 239 10.49 0.40 -24.71
C GLY A 239 9.14 -0.28 -24.44
N LYS A 240 8.84 -1.27 -25.27
CA LYS A 240 7.59 -2.04 -25.17
C LYS A 240 7.52 -2.86 -23.89
N LYS A 241 6.31 -2.99 -23.32
CA LYS A 241 6.01 -3.82 -22.16
C LYS A 241 5.53 -5.22 -22.57
N THR A 242 6.24 -5.83 -23.51
CA THR A 242 5.98 -7.22 -23.92
C THR A 242 6.89 -8.19 -23.16
N ARG A 243 6.48 -9.45 -23.07
CA ARG A 243 7.29 -10.52 -22.45
C ARG A 243 8.69 -10.61 -23.07
N ALA A 244 8.79 -10.56 -24.40
CA ALA A 244 10.08 -10.60 -25.11
C ALA A 244 10.98 -9.39 -24.78
N ALA A 245 10.40 -8.18 -24.66
CA ALA A 245 11.16 -6.99 -24.25
C ALA A 245 11.62 -7.09 -22.79
N SER A 246 10.79 -7.65 -21.90
CA SER A 246 11.17 -7.92 -20.51
C SER A 246 12.30 -8.92 -20.39
N ILE A 247 12.29 -10.01 -21.18
CA ILE A 247 13.40 -10.95 -21.28
C ILE A 247 14.68 -10.24 -21.70
N ALA A 248 14.64 -9.40 -22.74
CA ALA A 248 15.80 -8.66 -23.20
C ALA A 248 16.38 -7.73 -22.14
N ARG A 249 15.53 -7.05 -21.35
CA ARG A 249 15.96 -6.20 -20.23
C ARG A 249 16.58 -7.01 -19.09
N MET A 250 15.96 -8.13 -18.71
CA MET A 250 16.50 -9.02 -17.68
C MET A 250 17.82 -9.65 -18.09
N ALA A 251 17.96 -10.06 -19.35
CA ALA A 251 19.20 -10.62 -19.89
C ALA A 251 20.38 -9.62 -19.75
N ARG A 252 20.15 -8.34 -20.07
CA ARG A 252 21.16 -7.28 -19.90
C ARG A 252 21.65 -7.15 -18.47
N MET A 253 20.80 -7.41 -17.46
CA MET A 253 21.22 -7.34 -16.06
C MET A 253 22.42 -8.25 -15.73
N ILE A 254 22.61 -9.31 -16.53
CA ILE A 254 23.68 -10.32 -16.33
C ILE A 254 24.62 -10.44 -17.55
N GLY A 255 24.59 -9.45 -18.45
CA GLY A 255 25.49 -9.36 -19.61
C GLY A 255 25.17 -10.33 -20.73
N LEU A 256 23.91 -10.70 -20.90
CA LEU A 256 23.43 -11.61 -21.95
C LEU A 256 22.41 -10.90 -22.86
N ASP A 257 22.15 -11.52 -24.00
CA ASP A 257 21.08 -11.17 -24.91
C ASP A 257 19.90 -12.15 -24.84
N GLY A 258 18.67 -11.64 -25.00
CA GLY A 258 17.45 -12.43 -24.84
C GLY A 258 17.30 -13.63 -25.79
N HIS A 259 18.09 -13.71 -26.88
CA HIS A 259 18.07 -14.81 -27.83
C HIS A 259 19.05 -15.95 -27.49
N GLU A 260 19.93 -15.76 -26.48
CA GLU A 260 20.98 -16.75 -26.15
C GLU A 260 20.44 -18.00 -25.44
N TYR A 261 19.27 -17.91 -24.86
CA TYR A 261 18.62 -19.03 -24.19
C TYR A 261 17.16 -19.14 -24.57
N ASP A 262 16.58 -20.30 -24.31
CA ASP A 262 15.16 -20.57 -24.49
C ASP A 262 14.28 -19.89 -23.42
N ASP A 263 12.99 -19.92 -23.66
CA ASP A 263 12.01 -19.31 -22.80
C ASP A 263 12.02 -19.89 -21.37
N ALA A 264 12.23 -21.18 -21.21
CA ALA A 264 12.29 -21.85 -19.91
C ALA A 264 13.47 -21.34 -19.08
N ALA A 265 14.63 -21.12 -19.69
CA ALA A 265 15.78 -20.55 -19.00
C ALA A 265 15.50 -19.11 -18.47
N TRP A 266 14.74 -18.30 -19.22
CA TRP A 266 14.38 -16.95 -18.78
C TRP A 266 13.32 -16.97 -17.67
N VAL A 267 12.44 -17.96 -17.64
CA VAL A 267 11.55 -18.20 -16.50
C VAL A 267 12.37 -18.56 -15.26
N ASP A 268 13.34 -19.50 -15.37
CA ASP A 268 14.23 -19.83 -14.25
C ASP A 268 14.95 -18.59 -13.70
N LEU A 269 15.42 -17.69 -14.58
CA LEU A 269 16.05 -16.45 -14.15
C LEU A 269 15.08 -15.53 -13.43
N ALA A 270 13.85 -15.41 -13.93
CA ALA A 270 12.80 -14.61 -13.29
C ALA A 270 12.44 -15.16 -11.91
N GLU A 271 12.40 -16.48 -11.73
CA GLU A 271 12.18 -17.14 -10.44
C GLU A 271 13.31 -16.84 -9.44
N VAL A 272 14.56 -16.75 -9.90
CA VAL A 272 15.68 -16.32 -9.05
C VAL A 272 15.44 -14.90 -8.50
N TRP A 273 15.03 -13.96 -9.35
CA TRP A 273 14.74 -12.60 -8.94
C TRP A 273 13.53 -12.52 -7.99
N GLN A 274 12.47 -13.29 -8.30
CA GLN A 274 11.30 -13.40 -7.41
C GLN A 274 11.70 -13.93 -6.03
N ALA A 275 12.51 -14.98 -5.97
CA ALA A 275 12.96 -15.57 -4.70
C ALA A 275 13.76 -14.57 -3.85
N LEU A 276 14.61 -13.76 -4.48
CA LEU A 276 15.38 -12.71 -3.79
C LEU A 276 14.47 -11.64 -3.18
N GLN A 277 13.47 -11.17 -3.93
CA GLN A 277 12.50 -10.21 -3.42
C GLN A 277 11.63 -10.81 -2.30
N GLN A 278 11.14 -12.02 -2.49
CA GLN A 278 10.36 -12.72 -1.46
C GLN A 278 11.15 -12.92 -0.17
N ALA A 279 12.46 -13.25 -0.27
CA ALA A 279 13.31 -13.41 0.91
C ALA A 279 13.43 -12.12 1.73
N GLN A 280 13.52 -10.95 1.08
CA GLN A 280 13.54 -9.64 1.77
C GLN A 280 12.22 -9.39 2.51
N ILE A 281 11.09 -9.59 1.83
CA ILE A 281 9.75 -9.39 2.42
C ILE A 281 9.52 -10.39 3.57
N GLN A 282 9.91 -11.64 3.38
CA GLN A 282 9.78 -12.69 4.41
C GLN A 282 10.60 -12.39 5.66
N ALA A 283 11.82 -11.87 5.50
CA ALA A 283 12.66 -11.48 6.63
C ALA A 283 12.01 -10.36 7.46
N ALA A 284 11.46 -9.35 6.80
CA ALA A 284 10.72 -8.27 7.45
C ALA A 284 9.45 -8.79 8.16
N LEU A 285 8.66 -9.61 7.46
CA LEU A 285 7.45 -10.22 8.03
C LEU A 285 7.77 -11.06 9.28
N HIS A 286 8.84 -11.84 9.24
CA HIS A 286 9.28 -12.63 10.39
C HIS A 286 9.66 -11.75 11.58
N ARG A 287 10.41 -10.66 11.38
CA ARG A 287 10.78 -9.73 12.45
C ARG A 287 9.57 -9.06 13.08
N VAL A 288 8.65 -8.58 12.24
CA VAL A 288 7.41 -7.95 12.70
C VAL A 288 6.54 -8.96 13.46
N GLN A 289 6.45 -10.20 12.99
CA GLN A 289 5.73 -11.27 13.70
C GLN A 289 6.36 -11.57 15.08
N GLN A 290 7.68 -11.65 15.17
CA GLN A 290 8.35 -11.88 16.46
C GLN A 290 8.01 -10.79 17.48
N ARG A 291 7.91 -9.53 17.04
CA ARG A 291 7.48 -8.41 17.90
C ARG A 291 6.06 -8.59 18.42
N LEU A 292 5.14 -9.02 17.56
CA LEU A 292 3.75 -9.25 17.93
C LEU A 292 3.63 -10.38 18.97
N LEU A 293 4.48 -11.42 18.88
CA LEU A 293 4.46 -12.60 19.77
C LEU A 293 5.23 -12.39 21.06
N THR A 294 6.25 -11.52 21.07
CA THR A 294 6.94 -11.12 22.29
C THR A 294 6.16 -9.96 22.90
N ALA A 295 5.94 -10.00 24.24
CA ALA A 295 5.37 -8.83 24.92
C ALA A 295 6.15 -7.59 24.48
N PRO A 296 5.49 -6.46 24.13
CA PRO A 296 6.21 -5.25 23.83
C PRO A 296 7.16 -4.98 25.00
N PRO A 297 8.41 -4.51 24.77
CA PRO A 297 9.19 -3.95 25.83
C PRO A 297 8.26 -2.95 26.53
N ALA A 298 8.20 -3.02 27.86
CA ALA A 298 7.41 -2.07 28.63
C ALA A 298 7.89 -0.69 28.17
N PHE A 299 7.10 -0.03 27.33
CA PHE A 299 7.34 1.36 26.98
C PHE A 299 7.27 2.08 28.32
N ASP A 300 8.36 2.70 28.74
CA ASP A 300 8.34 3.62 29.86
C ASP A 300 7.13 4.53 29.67
N ASN A 301 6.21 4.53 30.62
CA ASN A 301 4.98 5.34 30.62
C ASN A 301 5.26 6.84 30.47
N ASP A 302 6.53 7.23 30.32
CA ASP A 302 6.99 8.62 30.18
C ASP A 302 7.28 9.02 28.72
N SER A 303 7.20 8.08 27.77
CA SER A 303 7.25 8.43 26.35
C SER A 303 5.84 8.80 25.88
N SER A 304 5.51 10.09 25.94
CA SER A 304 4.37 10.78 25.31
C SER A 304 4.30 10.57 23.76
N ALA A 305 4.99 9.54 23.25
CA ALA A 305 5.41 9.48 21.86
C ALA A 305 4.29 9.13 20.88
N TYR A 306 3.28 8.31 21.24
CA TYR A 306 2.26 7.90 20.24
C TYR A 306 0.91 7.57 20.89
N PRO A 307 -0.01 8.57 21.07
CA PRO A 307 -1.33 8.33 21.63
C PRO A 307 -2.32 7.73 20.61
N LEU A 308 -1.89 6.76 19.77
CA LEU A 308 -2.75 6.16 18.76
C LEU A 308 -4.04 5.55 19.32
N HIS A 309 -4.00 5.08 20.58
CA HIS A 309 -5.20 4.57 21.27
C HIS A 309 -6.27 5.64 21.53
N SER A 310 -5.87 6.92 21.69
CA SER A 310 -6.82 8.02 21.85
C SER A 310 -7.44 8.43 20.53
N VAL A 311 -6.70 8.22 19.43
CA VAL A 311 -7.14 8.55 18.06
C VAL A 311 -8.06 7.48 17.50
N PHE A 312 -7.80 6.20 17.84
CA PHE A 312 -8.59 5.04 17.39
C PHE A 312 -9.12 4.30 18.64
N PRO A 313 -10.29 4.69 19.19
CA PRO A 313 -10.82 4.08 20.39
C PRO A 313 -11.03 2.58 20.19
N SER A 314 -10.40 1.77 21.04
CA SER A 314 -10.55 0.32 21.04
C SER A 314 -11.99 -0.06 21.37
N LYS A 315 -12.55 -1.08 20.73
CA LYS A 315 -13.76 -1.75 21.25
C LYS A 315 -13.41 -2.24 22.65
N GLN A 316 -14.25 -1.90 23.65
CA GLN A 316 -14.05 -2.33 25.04
C GLN A 316 -13.79 -3.84 25.07
N ALA A 317 -12.57 -4.24 25.47
CA ALA A 317 -12.21 -5.62 25.65
C ALA A 317 -13.09 -6.20 26.79
N SER A 318 -13.76 -7.32 26.53
CA SER A 318 -14.43 -8.07 27.58
C SER A 318 -13.40 -8.52 28.63
N ALA A 319 -13.72 -8.39 29.92
CA ALA A 319 -12.83 -8.55 31.07
C ALA A 319 -12.36 -10.01 31.34
N SER A 320 -12.26 -10.87 30.35
CA SER A 320 -11.65 -12.21 30.48
C SER A 320 -10.20 -12.14 29.99
N ALA A 321 -9.24 -12.61 30.80
CA ALA A 321 -7.85 -12.72 30.41
C ALA A 321 -7.74 -13.43 29.06
N PRO A 322 -7.13 -12.82 28.03
CA PRO A 322 -7.05 -13.42 26.71
C PRO A 322 -6.18 -14.67 26.78
N PRO A 323 -6.55 -15.76 26.08
CA PRO A 323 -5.66 -16.90 25.91
C PRO A 323 -4.36 -16.43 25.26
N SER A 324 -3.22 -17.08 25.57
CA SER A 324 -1.91 -16.67 25.09
C SER A 324 -1.93 -16.49 23.56
N LYS A 325 -1.38 -15.39 23.04
CA LYS A 325 -1.31 -15.07 21.61
C LYS A 325 -0.69 -16.21 20.77
N LYS A 326 0.06 -17.11 21.42
CA LYS A 326 0.72 -18.27 20.79
C LYS A 326 -0.23 -19.41 20.38
N SER A 327 -1.50 -19.39 20.79
CA SER A 327 -2.45 -20.51 20.55
C SER A 327 -3.50 -20.20 19.48
N ARG A 328 -3.50 -19.00 18.89
CA ARG A 328 -4.46 -18.62 17.83
C ARG A 328 -3.73 -18.25 16.55
N PRO A 329 -4.30 -18.60 15.38
CA PRO A 329 -3.77 -18.13 14.09
C PRO A 329 -3.73 -16.59 14.05
N ILE A 330 -2.64 -16.04 13.52
CA ILE A 330 -2.46 -14.59 13.38
C ILE A 330 -3.12 -14.14 12.07
N PRO A 331 -4.10 -13.22 12.09
CA PRO A 331 -4.60 -12.60 10.88
C PRO A 331 -3.47 -11.87 10.14
N LEU A 332 -3.22 -12.28 8.90
CA LEU A 332 -2.37 -11.58 7.95
C LEU A 332 -3.25 -10.89 6.93
N VAL A 333 -3.45 -9.60 7.11
CA VAL A 333 -4.20 -8.77 6.16
C VAL A 333 -3.29 -8.42 5.00
N ILE A 334 -3.65 -8.84 3.80
CA ILE A 334 -2.86 -8.59 2.59
C ILE A 334 -3.48 -7.48 1.74
N ALA A 335 -2.65 -6.54 1.32
CA ALA A 335 -3.01 -5.37 0.52
C ALA A 335 -1.98 -5.11 -0.58
N GLY A 336 -2.26 -4.13 -1.41
CA GLY A 336 -1.40 -3.69 -2.49
C GLY A 336 -1.55 -4.48 -3.78
N VAL A 337 -0.99 -3.95 -4.84
CA VAL A 337 -1.01 -4.57 -6.18
C VAL A 337 -0.15 -5.86 -6.23
N GLY A 338 0.84 -5.95 -5.34
CA GLY A 338 1.76 -7.09 -5.23
C GLY A 338 1.30 -8.21 -4.28
N ARG A 339 0.08 -8.18 -3.73
CA ARG A 339 -0.40 -9.18 -2.78
C ARG A 339 -0.41 -10.62 -3.31
N PHE A 340 -0.30 -10.81 -4.66
CA PHE A 340 -0.12 -12.15 -5.23
C PHE A 340 1.17 -12.84 -4.75
N LEU A 341 2.19 -12.09 -4.31
CA LEU A 341 3.41 -12.63 -3.71
C LEU A 341 3.17 -13.21 -2.32
N ALA A 342 2.19 -12.68 -1.57
CA ALA A 342 1.91 -13.12 -0.20
C ALA A 342 1.60 -14.62 -0.13
N ARG A 343 0.95 -15.17 -1.15
CA ARG A 343 0.67 -16.61 -1.23
C ARG A 343 1.95 -17.45 -1.29
N GLY A 344 2.96 -16.99 -2.04
CA GLY A 344 4.27 -17.66 -2.13
C GLY A 344 5.05 -17.61 -0.82
N LEU A 345 4.93 -16.51 -0.06
CA LEU A 345 5.59 -16.35 1.25
C LEU A 345 5.15 -17.41 2.28
N MET A 346 3.92 -17.93 2.16
CA MET A 346 3.36 -18.95 3.07
C MET A 346 3.83 -20.38 2.74
N HIS A 347 4.30 -20.65 1.52
CA HIS A 347 4.64 -22.00 1.07
C HIS A 347 6.12 -22.38 1.26
N HIS A 348 7.02 -21.45 1.48
CA HIS A 348 8.46 -21.71 1.62
C HIS A 348 8.89 -22.03 3.07
N GLY A 349 8.22 -22.96 3.74
CA GLY A 349 8.75 -23.85 4.79
C GLY A 349 9.38 -23.27 6.05
N SER A 350 9.51 -21.97 6.21
CA SER A 350 10.10 -21.32 7.38
C SER A 350 9.23 -20.21 7.99
N ALA A 351 8.01 -20.01 7.49
CA ALA A 351 7.03 -19.23 8.23
C ALA A 351 6.58 -20.06 9.43
N PRO A 352 6.66 -19.55 10.66
CA PRO A 352 6.00 -20.20 11.77
C PRO A 352 4.52 -20.26 11.41
N THR A 353 4.02 -21.46 11.33
CA THR A 353 2.67 -21.90 11.21
C THR A 353 1.67 -20.90 11.73
N ASP A 354 0.59 -20.65 11.22
CA ASP A 354 -0.63 -20.08 11.79
C ASP A 354 -1.02 -18.67 11.36
N PHE A 355 -0.67 -18.26 10.13
CA PHE A 355 -1.36 -17.13 9.54
C PHE A 355 -2.69 -17.54 8.91
N ILE A 356 -3.73 -16.74 9.17
CA ILE A 356 -4.95 -16.74 8.36
C ILE A 356 -4.87 -15.51 7.46
N THR A 357 -4.71 -15.74 6.16
CA THR A 357 -4.64 -14.66 5.18
C THR A 357 -6.02 -14.08 4.89
N VAL A 358 -6.15 -12.77 5.00
CA VAL A 358 -7.39 -12.02 4.71
C VAL A 358 -7.09 -10.91 3.72
N GLU A 359 -7.85 -10.83 2.63
CA GLU A 359 -7.75 -9.73 1.67
C GLU A 359 -8.28 -8.44 2.29
N PHE A 360 -7.52 -7.33 2.15
CA PHE A 360 -7.93 -6.03 2.70
C PHE A 360 -9.30 -5.58 2.16
N GLY A 361 -9.57 -5.80 0.89
CA GLY A 361 -10.78 -5.34 0.22
C GLY A 361 -12.10 -5.95 0.71
N VAL A 362 -12.04 -7.02 1.52
CA VAL A 362 -13.26 -7.62 2.13
C VAL A 362 -13.48 -7.18 3.58
N LEU A 363 -12.59 -6.35 4.14
CA LEU A 363 -12.66 -5.94 5.53
C LEU A 363 -13.87 -5.03 5.81
N GLY A 364 -14.44 -5.19 6.99
CA GLY A 364 -15.41 -4.26 7.56
C GLY A 364 -16.76 -4.20 6.86
N ASN A 365 -17.07 -5.18 5.99
CA ASN A 365 -18.31 -5.21 5.20
C ASN A 365 -18.57 -3.91 4.42
N LEU A 366 -17.50 -3.29 3.92
CA LEU A 366 -17.60 -2.07 3.11
C LEU A 366 -18.34 -2.32 1.80
N ILE A 367 -18.17 -3.50 1.20
CA ILE A 367 -18.89 -3.90 0.00
C ILE A 367 -20.26 -4.45 0.41
N HIS A 368 -21.30 -4.02 -0.29
CA HIS A 368 -22.67 -4.48 0.00
C HIS A 368 -22.76 -6.01 -0.20
N PRO A 369 -23.41 -6.77 0.73
CA PRO A 369 -23.49 -8.24 0.63
C PRO A 369 -24.11 -8.74 -0.68
N ASP A 370 -25.09 -8.00 -1.18
CA ASP A 370 -25.77 -8.32 -2.45
C ASP A 370 -24.95 -7.96 -3.70
N ASN A 371 -23.89 -7.15 -3.53
CA ASN A 371 -22.99 -6.73 -4.58
C ASN A 371 -21.62 -7.39 -4.38
N GLN A 372 -21.57 -8.73 -4.45
CA GLN A 372 -20.33 -9.49 -4.46
C GLN A 372 -19.55 -9.20 -5.76
N ASN A 373 -18.98 -7.99 -5.85
CA ASN A 373 -18.16 -7.58 -6.98
C ASN A 373 -16.69 -7.89 -6.63
N PRO A 374 -16.13 -9.02 -7.13
CA PRO A 374 -14.75 -9.39 -6.84
C PRO A 374 -13.74 -8.36 -7.41
N VAL A 375 -14.12 -7.64 -8.48
CA VAL A 375 -13.32 -6.58 -9.05
C VAL A 375 -13.20 -5.41 -8.08
N LEU A 376 -14.31 -5.00 -7.46
CA LEU A 376 -14.29 -3.93 -6.45
C LEU A 376 -13.43 -4.31 -5.24
N ALA A 377 -13.54 -5.55 -4.75
CA ALA A 377 -12.72 -6.06 -3.65
C ALA A 377 -11.22 -6.09 -4.02
N ASP A 378 -10.91 -6.49 -5.25
CA ASP A 378 -9.55 -6.48 -5.78
C ASP A 378 -8.97 -5.05 -5.78
N TYR A 379 -9.69 -4.09 -6.35
CA TYR A 379 -9.27 -2.69 -6.37
C TYR A 379 -9.20 -2.07 -4.95
N ALA A 380 -10.12 -2.45 -4.06
CA ALA A 380 -10.07 -2.02 -2.67
C ALA A 380 -8.79 -2.51 -1.95
N SER A 381 -8.35 -3.73 -2.23
CA SER A 381 -7.07 -4.23 -1.72
C SER A 381 -5.86 -3.50 -2.34
N ARG A 382 -5.92 -3.15 -3.63
CA ARG A 382 -4.84 -2.43 -4.32
C ARG A 382 -4.70 -0.97 -3.87
N CYS A 383 -5.82 -0.37 -3.45
CA CYS A 383 -5.91 1.04 -3.06
C CYS A 383 -6.23 1.19 -1.56
N ALA A 384 -5.69 0.29 -0.74
CA ALA A 384 -5.98 0.19 0.68
C ALA A 384 -5.94 1.53 1.44
N PRO A 385 -4.94 2.42 1.26
CA PRO A 385 -4.92 3.70 1.97
C PRO A 385 -6.11 4.61 1.64
N ALA A 386 -6.51 4.73 0.38
CA ALA A 386 -7.67 5.54 -0.02
C ALA A 386 -8.97 5.00 0.59
N VAL A 387 -9.14 3.67 0.57
CA VAL A 387 -10.30 2.99 1.19
C VAL A 387 -10.28 3.19 2.70
N ALA A 388 -9.12 3.04 3.33
CA ALA A 388 -8.97 3.18 4.78
C ALA A 388 -9.35 4.58 5.26
N VAL A 389 -8.81 5.64 4.65
CA VAL A 389 -9.13 7.00 5.09
C VAL A 389 -10.60 7.35 4.89
N ALA A 390 -11.22 6.90 3.77
CA ALA A 390 -12.65 7.08 3.56
C ALA A 390 -13.47 6.39 4.65
N ALA A 391 -13.17 5.12 4.94
CA ALA A 391 -13.90 4.30 5.91
C ALA A 391 -13.70 4.79 7.36
N LEU A 392 -12.48 5.18 7.71
CA LEU A 392 -12.17 5.72 9.03
C LEU A 392 -12.87 7.05 9.27
N LEU A 393 -12.83 7.97 8.28
CA LEU A 393 -13.50 9.26 8.41
C LEU A 393 -15.03 9.11 8.49
N PHE A 394 -15.60 8.21 7.68
CA PHE A 394 -17.04 7.94 7.72
C PHE A 394 -17.49 7.40 9.07
N ARG A 395 -16.68 6.56 9.74
CA ARG A 395 -17.00 6.02 11.07
C ARG A 395 -16.77 6.98 12.23
N ALA A 396 -15.98 8.04 12.01
CA ALA A 396 -15.69 9.05 13.04
C ALA A 396 -16.82 10.06 13.24
N GLN A 397 -17.84 10.02 12.40
CA GLN A 397 -19.09 10.80 12.51
C GLN A 397 -20.12 10.09 13.39
#